data_0b2d2c0697b70a6a5efb3998d511e865
#
_entry.id   0b2d2c0697b70a6a5efb3998d511e865
#
_cell.length_a   1.000
_cell.length_b   1.000
_cell.length_c   1.000
_cell.angle_alpha   90.00
_cell.angle_beta   90.00
_cell.angle_gamma   90.00
#
_symmetry.space_group_name_H-M   'P 1'
#
loop_
_entity.id
_entity.type
_entity.pdbx_description
1 polymer ?
#
loop_
_entity_poly.entity_id
_entity_poly.type
_entity_poly.pdbx_seq_one_letter_code
_entity_poly.pdbx_strand_id
1 'polypeptide(L)'
;MILVVLDHDGTRLRKGALEAVTRARQLSDLGGISGLVIGENLGTVAEEAKKYVPTVYTAEVGAYTPERWAAAAYAAAQKSGAQVVVAPSSRQSRTWTARLALKMGAALLEDTLETTTDGSKITATRYSFLNRVTEKQSASLPVVFTAKPNTTPVAEPEVAGTVEALTVEQPEVRVEVLERMSEQKKGVSLSEATVVVTGGRGLGSPEAFANVEALANSLGAAVGAT
;
A
#
# COMPACT_ATOMS: atom_id res chain seq x y z
N MET A 1 11.73 8.11 12.85
CA MET A 1 11.48 8.25 11.39
C MET A 1 10.54 7.17 10.90
N ILE A 2 9.65 7.53 9.99
CA ILE A 2 8.65 6.65 9.37
C ILE A 2 8.93 6.58 7.87
N LEU A 3 8.96 5.38 7.30
CA LEU A 3 9.07 5.14 5.87
C LEU A 3 7.72 4.67 5.32
N VAL A 4 7.18 5.33 4.31
CA VAL A 4 5.95 4.92 3.61
C VAL A 4 6.31 4.33 2.25
N VAL A 5 5.92 3.09 2.00
CA VAL A 5 6.06 2.47 0.68
C VAL A 5 4.86 2.86 -0.18
N LEU A 6 5.14 3.55 -1.27
CA LEU A 6 4.16 4.21 -2.12
C LEU A 6 3.85 3.35 -3.34
N ASP A 7 2.80 2.53 -3.25
CA ASP A 7 2.30 1.73 -4.38
C ASP A 7 1.83 2.64 -5.52
N HIS A 8 2.10 2.22 -6.76
CA HIS A 8 1.77 2.97 -7.97
C HIS A 8 1.41 2.04 -9.14
N ASP A 9 0.90 2.62 -10.21
CA ASP A 9 0.57 1.89 -11.45
C ASP A 9 1.62 2.08 -12.57
N GLY A 10 2.71 2.77 -12.27
CA GLY A 10 3.77 3.17 -13.22
C GLY A 10 3.66 4.65 -13.61
N THR A 11 2.51 5.28 -13.46
CA THR A 11 2.26 6.68 -13.82
C THR A 11 1.77 7.52 -12.65
N ARG A 12 0.98 6.93 -11.75
CA ARG A 12 0.35 7.59 -10.60
C ARG A 12 0.44 6.75 -9.34
N LEU A 13 0.42 7.43 -8.22
CA LEU A 13 0.24 6.80 -6.92
C LEU A 13 -1.16 6.20 -6.82
N ARG A 14 -1.25 5.00 -6.26
CA ARG A 14 -2.54 4.37 -5.97
C ARG A 14 -3.17 5.01 -4.74
N LYS A 15 -4.49 4.99 -4.68
CA LYS A 15 -5.28 5.48 -3.53
C LYS A 15 -4.76 4.95 -2.19
N GLY A 16 -4.47 3.65 -2.10
CA GLY A 16 -3.96 3.04 -0.87
C GLY A 16 -2.60 3.59 -0.42
N ALA A 17 -1.74 4.02 -1.36
CA ALA A 17 -0.49 4.68 -1.01
C ALA A 17 -0.73 6.04 -0.32
N LEU A 18 -1.67 6.82 -0.84
CA LEU A 18 -2.04 8.12 -0.24
C LEU A 18 -2.72 7.94 1.13
N GLU A 19 -3.54 6.90 1.29
CA GLU A 19 -4.10 6.51 2.60
C GLU A 19 -2.99 6.10 3.60
N ALA A 20 -1.95 5.40 3.14
CA ALA A 20 -0.79 5.05 3.96
C ALA A 20 0.02 6.29 4.38
N VAL A 21 0.12 7.32 3.53
CA VAL A 21 0.72 8.61 3.91
C VAL A 21 -0.07 9.27 5.04
N THR A 22 -1.40 9.34 4.93
CA THR A 22 -2.24 9.87 6.01
C THR A 22 -2.04 9.11 7.30
N ARG A 23 -1.94 7.78 7.23
CA ARG A 23 -1.67 6.94 8.40
C ARG A 23 -0.30 7.25 9.02
N ALA A 24 0.72 7.46 8.21
CA ALA A 24 2.03 7.86 8.70
C ALA A 24 2.01 9.24 9.36
N ARG A 25 1.28 10.20 8.80
CA ARG A 25 1.11 11.55 9.36
C ARG A 25 0.46 11.50 10.75
N GLN A 26 -0.46 10.57 11.01
CA GLN A 26 -1.08 10.36 12.32
C GLN A 26 -0.09 9.86 13.39
N LEU A 27 1.09 9.38 12.97
CA LEU A 27 2.16 8.90 13.84
C LEU A 27 3.36 9.85 13.87
N SER A 28 3.16 11.13 13.55
CA SER A 28 4.23 12.14 13.43
C SER A 28 5.06 12.33 14.71
N ASP A 29 4.54 11.97 15.88
CA ASP A 29 5.27 11.95 17.15
C ASP A 29 6.51 11.04 17.12
N LEU A 30 6.56 10.07 16.20
CA LEU A 30 7.71 9.18 15.99
C LEU A 30 8.81 9.80 15.10
N GLY A 31 8.60 11.03 14.62
CA GLY A 31 9.55 11.77 13.80
C GLY A 31 9.11 11.97 12.35
N GLY A 32 10.04 12.39 11.51
CA GLY A 32 9.77 12.73 10.11
C GLY A 32 9.33 11.54 9.26
N ILE A 33 8.75 11.85 8.09
CA ILE A 33 8.23 10.88 7.14
C ILE A 33 9.07 10.94 5.87
N SER A 34 9.38 9.78 5.31
CA SER A 34 9.95 9.63 3.97
C SER A 34 9.12 8.63 3.17
N GLY A 35 9.14 8.78 1.84
CA GLY A 35 8.48 7.87 0.92
C GLY A 35 9.47 6.98 0.18
N LEU A 36 9.01 5.84 -0.29
CA LEU A 36 9.75 4.95 -1.16
C LEU A 36 8.86 4.52 -2.33
N VAL A 37 9.30 4.76 -3.55
CA VAL A 37 8.75 4.18 -4.77
C VAL A 37 9.70 3.12 -5.33
N ILE A 38 9.17 1.97 -5.74
CA ILE A 38 9.93 0.79 -6.15
C ILE A 38 9.42 0.29 -7.49
N GLY A 39 10.31 0.05 -8.43
CA GLY A 39 9.90 -0.51 -9.74
C GLY A 39 10.87 -0.19 -10.85
N GLU A 40 10.32 0.24 -11.98
CA GLU A 40 11.01 0.63 -13.20
C GLU A 40 10.47 1.98 -13.69
N ASN A 41 11.33 2.82 -14.28
CA ASN A 41 10.95 4.11 -14.88
C ASN A 41 10.19 5.03 -13.90
N LEU A 42 10.71 5.21 -12.71
CA LEU A 42 10.03 5.83 -11.57
C LEU A 42 9.91 7.36 -11.62
N GLY A 43 10.50 8.04 -12.63
CA GLY A 43 10.60 9.48 -12.66
C GLY A 43 9.26 10.21 -12.48
N THR A 44 8.23 9.82 -13.25
CA THR A 44 6.90 10.45 -13.18
C THR A 44 6.23 10.25 -11.81
N VAL A 45 6.30 9.04 -11.27
CA VAL A 45 5.72 8.71 -9.97
C VAL A 45 6.45 9.39 -8.83
N ALA A 46 7.78 9.50 -8.91
CA ALA A 46 8.58 10.20 -7.91
C ALA A 46 8.25 11.70 -7.86
N GLU A 47 8.03 12.33 -9.02
CA GLU A 47 7.61 13.73 -9.12
C GLU A 47 6.20 13.97 -8.52
N GLU A 48 5.32 12.99 -8.61
CA GLU A 48 4.04 13.03 -7.91
C GLU A 48 4.24 12.82 -6.39
N ALA A 49 5.01 11.81 -6.01
CA ALA A 49 5.21 11.40 -4.62
C ALA A 49 5.82 12.51 -3.74
N LYS A 50 6.72 13.33 -4.27
CA LYS A 50 7.35 14.45 -3.54
C LYS A 50 6.38 15.55 -3.09
N LYS A 51 5.14 15.53 -3.59
CA LYS A 51 4.10 16.46 -3.13
C LYS A 51 3.48 16.04 -1.79
N TYR A 52 3.75 14.81 -1.36
CA TYR A 52 3.12 14.19 -0.19
C TYR A 52 4.09 13.93 0.96
N VAL A 53 5.38 13.79 0.68
CA VAL A 53 6.43 13.49 1.67
C VAL A 53 7.70 14.31 1.40
N PRO A 54 8.41 14.74 2.45
CA PRO A 54 9.60 15.60 2.30
C PRO A 54 10.75 14.98 1.50
N THR A 55 10.94 13.66 1.61
CA THR A 55 11.98 12.93 0.87
C THR A 55 11.36 11.69 0.25
N VAL A 56 11.58 11.49 -1.04
CA VAL A 56 11.17 10.30 -1.79
C VAL A 56 12.43 9.55 -2.23
N TYR A 57 12.57 8.33 -1.76
CA TYR A 57 13.58 7.40 -2.29
C TYR A 57 13.02 6.68 -3.50
N THR A 58 13.83 6.57 -4.55
CA THR A 58 13.49 5.77 -5.74
C THR A 58 14.39 4.55 -5.83
N ALA A 59 13.82 3.37 -5.92
CA ALA A 59 14.53 2.11 -6.04
C ALA A 59 14.19 1.43 -7.35
N GLU A 60 15.06 1.60 -8.35
CA GLU A 60 14.92 0.94 -9.65
C GLU A 60 15.53 -0.46 -9.57
N VAL A 61 14.68 -1.46 -9.30
CA VAL A 61 15.07 -2.84 -9.03
C VAL A 61 14.55 -3.84 -10.07
N GLY A 62 13.95 -3.33 -11.15
CA GLY A 62 13.35 -4.14 -12.19
C GLY A 62 11.95 -4.67 -11.83
N ALA A 63 11.52 -5.70 -12.54
CA ALA A 63 10.20 -6.30 -12.36
C ALA A 63 9.97 -6.79 -10.92
N TYR A 64 8.70 -6.74 -10.50
CA TYR A 64 8.31 -7.15 -9.16
C TYR A 64 8.74 -8.57 -8.81
N THR A 65 9.46 -8.69 -7.71
CA THR A 65 9.56 -9.91 -6.92
C THR A 65 9.54 -9.56 -5.43
N PRO A 66 9.04 -10.44 -4.54
CA PRO A 66 9.03 -10.18 -3.10
C PRO A 66 10.42 -9.87 -2.53
N GLU A 67 11.45 -10.52 -3.08
CA GLU A 67 12.83 -10.34 -2.66
C GLU A 67 13.36 -8.94 -2.98
N ARG A 68 13.12 -8.45 -4.20
CA ARG A 68 13.52 -7.10 -4.64
C ARG A 68 12.82 -6.01 -3.86
N TRP A 69 11.50 -6.15 -3.64
CA TRP A 69 10.73 -5.19 -2.84
C TRP A 69 11.17 -5.15 -1.39
N ALA A 70 11.41 -6.32 -0.77
CA ALA A 70 11.92 -6.39 0.58
C ALA A 70 13.34 -5.81 0.71
N ALA A 71 14.21 -6.03 -0.30
CA ALA A 71 15.57 -5.47 -0.32
C ALA A 71 15.53 -3.94 -0.46
N ALA A 72 14.71 -3.41 -1.38
CA ALA A 72 14.55 -1.97 -1.57
C ALA A 72 13.97 -1.29 -0.32
N ALA A 73 12.93 -1.86 0.28
CA ALA A 73 12.33 -1.33 1.50
C ALA A 73 13.31 -1.37 2.68
N TYR A 74 14.12 -2.42 2.80
CA TYR A 74 15.16 -2.52 3.81
C TYR A 74 16.25 -1.45 3.62
N ALA A 75 16.76 -1.29 2.39
CA ALA A 75 17.76 -0.28 2.08
C ALA A 75 17.25 1.14 2.38
N ALA A 76 15.99 1.45 2.01
CA ALA A 76 15.37 2.73 2.32
C ALA A 76 15.17 2.94 3.83
N ALA A 77 14.77 1.90 4.57
CA ALA A 77 14.63 1.96 6.02
C ALA A 77 15.98 2.24 6.70
N GLN A 78 17.07 1.58 6.27
CA GLN A 78 18.42 1.84 6.75
C GLN A 78 18.87 3.27 6.44
N LYS A 79 18.69 3.73 5.20
CA LYS A 79 19.09 5.05 4.75
C LYS A 79 18.37 6.18 5.50
N SER A 80 17.07 6.02 5.73
CA SER A 80 16.24 6.99 6.45
C SER A 80 16.33 6.89 7.98
N GLY A 81 16.88 5.81 8.51
CA GLY A 81 16.81 5.50 9.95
C GLY A 81 15.38 5.18 10.42
N ALA A 82 14.54 4.67 9.55
CA ALA A 82 13.14 4.40 9.88
C ALA A 82 13.00 3.21 10.83
N GLN A 83 12.29 3.43 11.93
CA GLN A 83 11.86 2.39 12.86
C GLN A 83 10.42 1.93 12.62
N VAL A 84 9.70 2.64 11.77
CA VAL A 84 8.36 2.28 11.34
C VAL A 84 8.31 2.26 9.83
N VAL A 85 7.82 1.18 9.25
CA VAL A 85 7.54 1.08 7.82
C VAL A 85 6.05 0.85 7.60
N VAL A 86 5.46 1.70 6.77
CA VAL A 86 4.03 1.65 6.43
C VAL A 86 3.88 1.28 4.97
N ALA A 87 3.01 0.32 4.68
CA ALA A 87 2.60 -0.01 3.32
C ALA A 87 1.08 -0.13 3.22
N PRO A 88 0.46 0.09 2.07
CA PRO A 88 -0.94 -0.26 1.88
C PRO A 88 -1.12 -1.78 1.95
N SER A 89 -2.22 -2.25 2.56
CA SER A 89 -2.54 -3.67 2.59
C SER A 89 -3.01 -4.12 1.21
N SER A 90 -2.24 -4.96 0.56
CA SER A 90 -2.50 -5.51 -0.78
C SER A 90 -2.01 -6.95 -0.87
N ARG A 91 -2.39 -7.66 -1.95
CA ARG A 91 -1.83 -8.99 -2.21
C ARG A 91 -0.31 -8.93 -2.36
N GLN A 92 0.19 -7.88 -2.98
CA GLN A 92 1.61 -7.68 -3.21
C GLN A 92 2.35 -7.39 -1.89
N SER A 93 1.87 -6.45 -1.08
CA SER A 93 2.54 -6.09 0.17
C SER A 93 2.69 -7.27 1.14
N ARG A 94 1.69 -8.14 1.24
CA ARG A 94 1.74 -9.35 2.09
C ARG A 94 2.90 -10.29 1.79
N THR A 95 3.41 -10.28 0.56
CA THR A 95 4.49 -11.19 0.16
C THR A 95 5.89 -10.69 0.52
N TRP A 96 6.08 -9.38 0.68
CA TRP A 96 7.39 -8.80 0.97
C TRP A 96 7.50 -8.17 2.38
N THR A 97 6.38 -7.71 2.98
CA THR A 97 6.42 -7.07 4.31
C THR A 97 6.92 -8.00 5.41
N ALA A 98 6.55 -9.28 5.38
CA ALA A 98 7.08 -10.27 6.32
C ALA A 98 8.59 -10.48 6.17
N ARG A 99 9.11 -10.49 4.93
CA ARG A 99 10.54 -10.58 4.65
C ARG A 99 11.29 -9.33 5.15
N LEU A 100 10.68 -8.15 4.96
CA LEU A 100 11.22 -6.90 5.48
C LEU A 100 11.25 -6.91 7.01
N ALA A 101 10.15 -7.27 7.65
CA ALA A 101 10.06 -7.32 9.10
C ALA A 101 11.14 -8.24 9.70
N LEU A 102 11.34 -9.43 9.11
CA LEU A 102 12.41 -10.33 9.52
C LEU A 102 13.80 -9.68 9.37
N LYS A 103 14.08 -9.03 8.23
CA LYS A 103 15.37 -8.37 8.01
C LYS A 103 15.63 -7.22 8.99
N MET A 104 14.60 -6.50 9.38
CA MET A 104 14.69 -5.38 10.34
C MET A 104 14.68 -5.86 11.81
N GLY A 105 14.39 -7.12 12.10
CA GLY A 105 14.08 -7.56 13.46
C GLY A 105 12.83 -6.89 14.02
N ALA A 106 11.89 -6.53 13.14
CA ALA A 106 10.68 -5.78 13.44
C ALA A 106 9.47 -6.68 13.65
N ALA A 107 8.52 -6.23 14.46
CA ALA A 107 7.19 -6.82 14.49
C ALA A 107 6.41 -6.47 13.21
N LEU A 108 5.54 -7.38 12.76
CA LEU A 108 4.63 -7.16 11.64
C LEU A 108 3.18 -7.08 12.14
N LEU A 109 2.51 -5.95 11.85
CA LEU A 109 1.08 -5.74 12.11
C LEU A 109 0.34 -5.61 10.76
N GLU A 110 -0.44 -6.61 10.39
CA GLU A 110 -1.07 -6.65 9.08
C GLU A 110 -2.53 -6.18 9.10
N ASP A 111 -2.93 -5.54 8.00
CA ASP A 111 -4.33 -5.18 7.70
C ASP A 111 -4.97 -4.29 8.78
N THR A 112 -4.21 -3.28 9.23
CA THR A 112 -4.59 -2.44 10.36
C THR A 112 -5.67 -1.43 9.98
N LEU A 113 -6.70 -1.31 10.81
CA LEU A 113 -7.79 -0.33 10.69
C LEU A 113 -7.37 1.03 11.24
N GLU A 114 -6.75 1.00 12.42
CA GLU A 114 -6.27 2.16 13.15
C GLU A 114 -4.92 1.87 13.77
N THR A 115 -4.11 2.89 13.91
CA THR A 115 -2.80 2.80 14.57
C THR A 115 -2.59 4.02 15.45
N THR A 116 -2.07 3.79 16.65
CA THR A 116 -1.67 4.82 17.60
C THR A 116 -0.27 4.52 18.13
N THR A 117 0.38 5.51 18.71
CA THR A 117 1.69 5.35 19.35
C THR A 117 1.73 6.03 20.71
N ASP A 118 2.58 5.50 21.59
CA ASP A 118 3.00 6.15 22.85
C ASP A 118 4.47 6.61 22.78
N GLY A 119 5.06 6.65 21.58
CA GLY A 119 6.47 6.97 21.34
C GLY A 119 7.42 5.77 21.38
N SER A 120 7.03 4.66 21.96
CA SER A 120 7.85 3.43 22.09
C SER A 120 7.25 2.21 21.41
N LYS A 121 5.95 2.21 21.20
CA LYS A 121 5.15 1.12 20.63
C LYS A 121 4.19 1.65 19.59
N ILE A 122 3.81 0.77 18.68
CA ILE A 122 2.63 0.92 17.82
C ILE A 122 1.54 0.01 18.37
N THR A 123 0.36 0.58 18.61
CA THR A 123 -0.86 -0.18 18.89
C THR A 123 -1.78 -0.08 17.69
N ALA A 124 -2.22 -1.21 17.18
CA ALA A 124 -3.08 -1.32 16.01
C ALA A 124 -4.34 -2.13 16.30
N THR A 125 -5.45 -1.76 15.67
CA THR A 125 -6.66 -2.59 15.61
C THR A 125 -6.79 -3.22 14.23
N ARG A 126 -7.32 -4.44 14.17
CA ARG A 126 -7.60 -5.16 12.92
C ARG A 126 -8.82 -6.05 13.06
N TYR A 127 -9.41 -6.43 11.94
CA TYR A 127 -10.42 -7.48 11.95
C TYR A 127 -9.78 -8.84 11.72
N SER A 128 -10.32 -9.85 12.38
CA SER A 128 -9.99 -11.27 12.21
C SER A 128 -11.25 -12.14 12.11
N PHE A 129 -11.08 -13.42 11.77
CA PHE A 129 -12.17 -14.38 11.61
C PHE A 129 -13.30 -13.86 10.72
N LEU A 130 -12.98 -13.42 9.50
CA LEU A 130 -13.95 -12.86 8.54
C LEU A 130 -14.72 -11.64 9.11
N ASN A 131 -14.00 -10.73 9.74
CA ASN A 131 -14.51 -9.51 10.39
C ASN A 131 -15.46 -9.76 11.59
N ARG A 132 -15.42 -10.96 12.19
CA ARG A 132 -16.26 -11.27 13.37
C ARG A 132 -15.62 -10.86 14.69
N VAL A 133 -14.31 -10.65 14.69
CA VAL A 133 -13.53 -10.26 15.87
C VAL A 133 -12.72 -9.02 15.53
N THR A 134 -12.69 -8.05 16.44
CA THR A 134 -11.74 -6.95 16.43
C THR A 134 -10.60 -7.29 17.38
N GLU A 135 -9.39 -7.35 16.84
CA GLU A 135 -8.17 -7.56 17.62
C GLU A 135 -7.48 -6.22 17.86
N LYS A 136 -6.89 -6.06 19.04
CA LYS A 136 -5.97 -4.99 19.36
C LYS A 136 -4.60 -5.59 19.64
N GLN A 137 -3.62 -5.17 18.86
CA GLN A 137 -2.24 -5.67 18.91
C GLN A 137 -1.30 -4.51 19.24
N SER A 138 -0.27 -4.76 20.05
CA SER A 138 0.77 -3.77 20.34
C SER A 138 2.14 -4.39 20.14
N ALA A 139 3.06 -3.63 19.56
CA ALA A 139 4.43 -4.06 19.34
C ALA A 139 5.40 -2.90 19.60
N SER A 140 6.55 -3.21 20.22
CA SER A 140 7.64 -2.25 20.38
C SER A 140 8.34 -2.01 19.06
N LEU A 141 8.93 -0.82 18.89
CA LEU A 141 9.73 -0.49 17.71
C LEU A 141 10.98 -1.38 17.61
N PRO A 142 11.42 -1.75 16.40
CA PRO A 142 10.87 -1.35 15.11
C PRO A 142 9.61 -2.14 14.70
N VAL A 143 8.75 -1.53 13.88
CA VAL A 143 7.49 -2.12 13.42
C VAL A 143 7.30 -1.91 11.92
N VAL A 144 6.87 -2.96 11.24
CA VAL A 144 6.32 -2.90 9.88
C VAL A 144 4.81 -3.09 10.01
N PHE A 145 4.02 -2.22 9.39
CA PHE A 145 2.57 -2.46 9.36
C PHE A 145 1.94 -2.16 7.99
N THR A 146 0.83 -2.82 7.72
CA THR A 146 0.05 -2.55 6.51
C THR A 146 -1.28 -1.90 6.86
N ALA A 147 -1.58 -0.78 6.19
CA ALA A 147 -2.82 -0.03 6.36
C ALA A 147 -3.93 -0.63 5.50
N LYS A 148 -5.07 -0.97 6.10
CA LYS A 148 -6.23 -1.48 5.38
C LYS A 148 -6.80 -0.39 4.46
N PRO A 149 -7.08 -0.68 3.17
CA PRO A 149 -7.68 0.27 2.26
C PRO A 149 -9.06 0.75 2.72
N ASN A 150 -9.41 1.99 2.37
CA ASN A 150 -10.70 2.62 2.68
C ASN A 150 -11.00 2.80 4.18
N THR A 151 -9.96 2.86 5.02
CA THR A 151 -10.10 3.11 6.46
C THR A 151 -9.55 4.46 6.89
N THR A 152 -8.90 5.19 5.98
CA THR A 152 -8.25 6.47 6.25
C THR A 152 -8.49 7.40 5.06
N PRO A 153 -8.69 8.69 5.24
CA PRO A 153 -8.76 9.65 4.14
C PRO A 153 -7.48 9.63 3.29
N VAL A 154 -7.63 9.94 2.02
CA VAL A 154 -6.52 10.15 1.09
C VAL A 154 -5.72 11.38 1.51
N ALA A 155 -4.40 11.30 1.50
CA ALA A 155 -3.54 12.44 1.80
C ALA A 155 -3.66 13.53 0.73
N GLU A 156 -3.70 14.77 1.17
CA GLU A 156 -3.57 15.92 0.29
C GLU A 156 -2.09 16.29 0.09
N PRO A 157 -1.74 16.90 -1.07
CA PRO A 157 -0.40 17.40 -1.32
C PRO A 157 -0.11 18.60 -0.42
N GLU A 158 0.90 18.49 0.45
CA GLU A 158 1.22 19.53 1.45
C GLU A 158 2.67 19.98 1.43
N VAL A 159 3.53 19.28 0.68
CA VAL A 159 4.98 19.53 0.72
C VAL A 159 5.58 19.69 -0.67
N ALA A 160 6.74 20.33 -0.74
CA ALA A 160 7.62 20.34 -1.89
C ALA A 160 8.88 19.52 -1.54
N GLY A 161 8.75 18.21 -1.65
CA GLY A 161 9.82 17.28 -1.28
C GLY A 161 10.91 17.15 -2.33
N THR A 162 11.92 16.37 -2.00
CA THR A 162 13.05 16.02 -2.88
C THR A 162 13.01 14.55 -3.26
N VAL A 163 13.61 14.22 -4.39
CA VAL A 163 13.77 12.84 -4.86
C VAL A 163 15.23 12.44 -4.73
N GLU A 164 15.48 11.28 -4.15
CA GLU A 164 16.82 10.70 -3.98
C GLU A 164 16.86 9.27 -4.52
N ALA A 165 17.75 8.99 -5.45
CA ALA A 165 17.97 7.64 -5.95
C ALA A 165 18.63 6.76 -4.88
N LEU A 166 18.10 5.55 -4.73
CA LEU A 166 18.56 4.57 -3.76
C LEU A 166 19.30 3.44 -4.46
N THR A 167 20.53 3.20 -4.07
CA THR A 167 21.26 1.99 -4.48
C THR A 167 20.78 0.82 -3.66
N VAL A 168 20.32 -0.22 -4.33
CA VAL A 168 19.82 -1.45 -3.69
C VAL A 168 20.70 -2.62 -4.09
N GLU A 169 21.21 -3.34 -3.10
CA GLU A 169 21.88 -4.61 -3.35
C GLU A 169 20.86 -5.61 -3.91
N GLN A 170 21.16 -6.15 -5.09
CA GLN A 170 20.24 -7.06 -5.77
C GLN A 170 20.19 -8.41 -5.02
N PRO A 171 19.03 -8.83 -4.53
CA PRO A 171 18.90 -10.11 -3.86
C PRO A 171 18.95 -11.27 -4.86
N GLU A 172 19.28 -12.47 -4.36
CA GLU A 172 19.02 -13.69 -5.12
C GLU A 172 17.51 -13.83 -5.36
N VAL A 173 17.13 -13.91 -6.63
CA VAL A 173 15.74 -14.06 -7.06
C VAL A 173 15.57 -15.44 -7.65
N ARG A 174 14.61 -16.22 -7.13
CA ARG A 174 14.33 -17.59 -7.57
C ARG A 174 13.16 -17.71 -8.52
N VAL A 175 12.50 -16.57 -8.82
CA VAL A 175 11.33 -16.49 -9.69
C VAL A 175 11.58 -15.44 -10.75
N GLU A 176 11.40 -15.79 -12.01
CA GLU A 176 11.46 -14.87 -13.13
C GLU A 176 10.05 -14.56 -13.63
N VAL A 177 9.78 -13.26 -13.86
CA VAL A 177 8.53 -12.84 -14.51
C VAL A 177 8.72 -12.93 -16.00
N LEU A 178 8.14 -13.95 -16.63
CA LEU A 178 8.26 -14.17 -18.08
C LEU A 178 7.35 -13.22 -18.85
N GLU A 179 6.13 -12.99 -18.38
CA GLU A 179 5.15 -12.15 -19.06
C GLU A 179 4.20 -11.49 -18.07
N ARG A 180 3.80 -10.25 -18.35
CA ARG A 180 2.70 -9.55 -17.68
C ARG A 180 1.53 -9.41 -18.64
N MET A 181 0.45 -10.11 -18.37
CA MET A 181 -0.80 -9.97 -19.10
C MET A 181 -1.68 -8.95 -18.38
N SER A 182 -2.02 -7.86 -19.05
CA SER A 182 -2.95 -6.86 -18.58
C SER A 182 -4.25 -6.97 -19.36
N GLU A 183 -5.32 -7.38 -18.72
CA GLU A 183 -6.65 -7.22 -19.30
C GLU A 183 -7.06 -5.74 -19.23
N GLN A 184 -7.41 -5.17 -20.37
CA GLN A 184 -8.06 -3.86 -20.42
C GLN A 184 -9.48 -4.01 -19.82
N LYS A 185 -9.60 -3.76 -18.53
CA LYS A 185 -10.91 -3.75 -17.86
C LYS A 185 -11.68 -2.52 -18.34
N LYS A 186 -12.85 -2.75 -18.93
CA LYS A 186 -13.79 -1.68 -19.23
C LYS A 186 -14.42 -1.21 -17.91
N GLY A 187 -14.32 0.09 -17.60
CA GLY A 187 -14.97 0.68 -16.43
C GLY A 187 -14.06 0.92 -15.23
N VAL A 188 -14.67 1.33 -14.12
CA VAL A 188 -13.99 1.69 -12.88
C VAL A 188 -13.52 0.43 -12.16
N SER A 189 -12.27 0.44 -11.67
CA SER A 189 -11.70 -0.66 -10.88
C SER A 189 -12.44 -0.82 -9.55
N LEU A 190 -12.79 -2.04 -9.17
CA LEU A 190 -13.41 -2.35 -7.86
C LEU A 190 -12.59 -1.85 -6.67
N SER A 191 -11.26 -1.86 -6.78
CA SER A 191 -10.36 -1.45 -5.71
C SER A 191 -10.26 0.07 -5.54
N GLU A 192 -10.63 0.84 -6.55
CA GLU A 192 -10.53 2.30 -6.57
C GLU A 192 -11.89 3.00 -6.60
N ALA A 193 -12.97 2.23 -6.81
CA ALA A 193 -14.31 2.74 -6.89
C ALA A 193 -14.80 3.31 -5.55
N THR A 194 -15.43 4.47 -5.60
CA THR A 194 -16.14 5.05 -4.44
C THR A 194 -17.48 4.35 -4.20
N VAL A 195 -18.12 3.91 -5.28
CA VAL A 195 -19.41 3.18 -5.24
C VAL A 195 -19.25 1.87 -6.01
N VAL A 196 -19.77 0.80 -5.45
CA VAL A 196 -19.79 -0.52 -6.09
C VAL A 196 -21.23 -1.06 -6.07
N VAL A 197 -21.74 -1.46 -7.22
CA VAL A 197 -23.01 -2.17 -7.34
C VAL A 197 -22.71 -3.65 -7.59
N THR A 198 -23.22 -4.51 -6.72
CA THR A 198 -22.89 -5.94 -6.76
C THR A 198 -24.13 -6.79 -6.92
N GLY A 199 -24.07 -7.74 -7.85
CA GLY A 199 -25.06 -8.80 -8.02
C GLY A 199 -24.49 -10.16 -7.65
N GLY A 200 -25.37 -11.07 -7.28
CA GLY A 200 -24.98 -12.43 -6.94
C GLY A 200 -26.06 -13.45 -7.32
N ARG A 201 -25.97 -14.65 -6.78
CA ARG A 201 -26.86 -15.80 -7.07
C ARG A 201 -28.37 -15.46 -6.94
N GLY A 202 -28.72 -14.50 -6.07
CA GLY A 202 -30.12 -14.08 -5.86
C GLY A 202 -30.77 -13.41 -7.08
N LEU A 203 -30.02 -13.03 -8.11
CA LEU A 203 -30.55 -12.51 -9.37
C LEU A 203 -31.28 -13.57 -10.20
N GLY A 204 -31.02 -14.86 -9.94
CA GLY A 204 -31.72 -15.97 -10.54
C GLY A 204 -31.27 -16.34 -11.96
N SER A 205 -30.81 -15.40 -12.79
CA SER A 205 -30.30 -15.68 -14.13
C SER A 205 -29.18 -14.70 -14.52
N PRO A 206 -28.28 -15.09 -15.46
CA PRO A 206 -27.24 -14.21 -16.00
C PRO A 206 -27.81 -12.95 -16.67
N GLU A 207 -28.95 -13.05 -17.34
CA GLU A 207 -29.59 -11.92 -18.03
C GLU A 207 -30.05 -10.84 -17.04
N ALA A 208 -30.45 -11.21 -15.83
CA ALA A 208 -30.83 -10.27 -14.78
C ALA A 208 -29.63 -9.40 -14.29
N PHE A 209 -28.40 -9.80 -14.62
CA PHE A 209 -27.20 -9.03 -14.29
C PHE A 209 -27.17 -7.68 -15.03
N ALA A 210 -27.85 -7.56 -16.18
CA ALA A 210 -28.01 -6.30 -16.89
C ALA A 210 -28.64 -5.18 -16.02
N ASN A 211 -29.47 -5.51 -15.04
CA ASN A 211 -30.03 -4.55 -14.10
C ASN A 211 -28.94 -3.97 -13.16
N VAL A 212 -27.99 -4.81 -12.76
CA VAL A 212 -26.83 -4.39 -11.93
C VAL A 212 -25.94 -3.46 -12.73
N GLU A 213 -25.64 -3.79 -13.98
CA GLU A 213 -24.85 -2.96 -14.88
C GLU A 213 -25.54 -1.61 -15.17
N ALA A 214 -26.84 -1.62 -15.44
CA ALA A 214 -27.61 -0.40 -15.68
C ALA A 214 -27.58 0.55 -14.47
N LEU A 215 -27.76 0.01 -13.27
CA LEU A 215 -27.67 0.78 -12.03
C LEU A 215 -26.25 1.31 -11.79
N ALA A 216 -25.25 0.46 -11.97
CA ALA A 216 -23.85 0.88 -11.82
C ALA A 216 -23.48 2.00 -12.78
N ASN A 217 -23.88 1.90 -14.04
CA ASN A 217 -23.65 2.92 -15.06
C ASN A 217 -24.32 4.25 -14.70
N SER A 218 -25.56 4.22 -14.17
CA SER A 218 -26.26 5.43 -13.76
C SER A 218 -25.61 6.16 -12.57
N LEU A 219 -24.88 5.42 -11.74
CA LEU A 219 -24.18 5.92 -10.56
C LEU A 219 -22.68 6.21 -10.81
N GLY A 220 -22.17 5.93 -12.00
CA GLY A 220 -20.71 5.95 -12.26
C GLY A 220 -19.94 4.97 -11.36
N ALA A 221 -20.58 3.85 -11.00
CA ALA A 221 -20.08 2.87 -10.04
C ALA A 221 -19.33 1.72 -10.74
N ALA A 222 -18.50 1.03 -9.98
CA ALA A 222 -17.94 -0.24 -10.43
C ALA A 222 -18.97 -1.37 -10.27
N VAL A 223 -18.88 -2.37 -11.14
CA VAL A 223 -19.74 -3.57 -11.11
C VAL A 223 -18.98 -4.70 -10.43
N GLY A 224 -19.62 -5.33 -9.43
CA GLY A 224 -19.12 -6.50 -8.74
C GLY A 224 -20.03 -7.72 -8.93
N ALA A 225 -19.47 -8.90 -8.82
CA ALA A 225 -20.20 -10.17 -8.78
C ALA A 225 -19.70 -11.04 -7.61
N THR A 226 -20.60 -11.84 -7.01
CA THR A 226 -20.30 -12.79 -5.92
C THR A 226 -20.58 -14.22 -6.36
#